data_45202a89990f1e6889e536e7f76a3bdf
#
_entry.id   45202a89990f1e6889e536e7f76a3bdf
#
_cell.length_a   1.000
_cell.length_b   1.000
_cell.length_c   1.000
_cell.angle_alpha   90.00
_cell.angle_beta   90.00
_cell.angle_gamma   90.00
#
_symmetry.space_group_name_H-M   'P 1'
#
loop_
_entity.id
_entity.type
_entity.pdbx_description
1 polymer ?
#
loop_
_entity_poly.entity_id
_entity_poly.type
_entity_poly.pdbx_seq_one_letter_code
_entity_poly.pdbx_strand_id
1 'polypeptide(L)'
;MKKIISLILLISLFFISSAFASDNAQNYDTISLYLHGVLGVDGMTTSFSLPEKNGANREGVFLKVGVDGYKNEDLGAKLGATADFSFSLPFRSEDSANIELGKLPYLGLSGGIIFRSRPWDYIDISLSLKGNISIYDYSSISLGLSLEPQADIYFFDDIYLKVSLSYGSDIAKIPFDGDRYIVWNNLPSRFTFGIGCGYAFGGYSR
;
A
#
# COMPACT_ATOMS: atom_id res chain seq x y z
N MET A 1 6.64 -11.94 19.64
CA MET A 1 6.35 -10.56 19.21
C MET A 1 7.60 -9.73 18.89
N LYS A 2 8.55 -9.50 19.82
CA LYS A 2 9.75 -8.66 19.56
C LYS A 2 10.56 -9.09 18.31
N LYS A 3 10.76 -10.40 18.09
CA LYS A 3 11.50 -10.93 16.92
C LYS A 3 10.80 -10.67 15.56
N ILE A 4 9.47 -10.66 15.54
CA ILE A 4 8.69 -10.42 14.32
C ILE A 4 8.73 -8.93 13.95
N ILE A 5 8.61 -8.05 14.94
CA ILE A 5 8.73 -6.60 14.73
C ILE A 5 10.13 -6.25 14.22
N SER A 6 11.18 -6.87 14.78
CA SER A 6 12.55 -6.67 14.28
C SER A 6 12.74 -7.18 12.85
N LEU A 7 12.10 -8.28 12.47
CA LEU A 7 12.16 -8.83 11.11
C LEU A 7 11.44 -7.92 10.11
N ILE A 8 10.27 -7.38 10.47
CA ILE A 8 9.51 -6.44 9.64
C ILE A 8 10.29 -5.14 9.46
N LEU A 9 10.89 -4.61 10.53
CA LEU A 9 11.77 -3.44 10.47
C LEU A 9 13.03 -3.70 9.63
N LEU A 10 13.62 -4.88 9.71
CA LEU A 10 14.80 -5.27 8.92
C LEU A 10 14.46 -5.40 7.44
N ILE A 11 13.30 -5.97 7.11
CA ILE A 11 12.82 -6.10 5.73
C ILE A 11 12.51 -4.72 5.14
N SER A 12 11.81 -3.84 5.88
CA SER A 12 11.53 -2.48 5.42
C SER A 12 12.82 -1.65 5.26
N LEU A 13 13.79 -1.77 6.16
CA LEU A 13 15.11 -1.15 6.02
C LEU A 13 15.90 -1.72 4.83
N PHE A 14 15.77 -3.02 4.55
CA PHE A 14 16.44 -3.65 3.41
C PHE A 14 15.86 -3.17 2.07
N PHE A 15 14.53 -3.00 1.97
CA PHE A 15 13.89 -2.42 0.78
C PHE A 15 14.26 -0.94 0.60
N ILE A 16 14.33 -0.17 1.68
CA ILE A 16 14.77 1.23 1.64
C ILE A 16 16.25 1.30 1.26
N SER A 17 17.12 0.47 1.86
CA SER A 17 18.55 0.49 1.57
C SER A 17 18.91 -0.04 0.18
N SER A 18 18.17 -1.01 -0.37
CA SER A 18 18.41 -1.48 -1.75
C SER A 18 17.97 -0.45 -2.80
N ALA A 19 17.00 0.41 -2.49
CA ALA A 19 16.66 1.55 -3.35
C ALA A 19 17.76 2.63 -3.36
N PHE A 20 18.60 2.71 -2.30
CA PHE A 20 19.68 3.68 -2.16
C PHE A 20 21.08 3.14 -2.42
N ALA A 21 21.26 1.82 -2.60
CA ALA A 21 22.57 1.15 -2.65
C ALA A 21 23.06 0.82 -4.06
N SER A 22 22.71 1.62 -5.06
CA SER A 22 23.29 1.46 -6.40
C SER A 22 24.24 2.62 -6.73
N ASP A 23 25.53 2.25 -6.74
CA ASP A 23 26.64 2.85 -7.45
C ASP A 23 27.38 4.08 -6.92
N ASN A 24 28.63 3.78 -6.52
CA ASN A 24 29.79 4.66 -6.59
C ASN A 24 30.11 5.04 -8.06
N ALA A 25 29.38 5.95 -8.65
CA ALA A 25 29.77 6.59 -9.89
C ALA A 25 29.35 8.07 -9.88
N GLN A 26 30.24 8.92 -10.26
CA GLN A 26 30.26 10.38 -10.27
C GLN A 26 29.18 11.06 -11.15
N ASN A 27 28.00 10.51 -11.27
CA ASN A 27 26.83 11.22 -11.77
C ASN A 27 25.85 11.35 -10.61
N TYR A 28 25.53 12.56 -10.23
CA TYR A 28 24.47 12.88 -9.27
C TYR A 28 23.11 12.50 -9.88
N ASP A 29 22.79 11.21 -9.87
CA ASP A 29 21.44 10.72 -10.12
C ASP A 29 20.59 11.20 -8.94
N THR A 30 19.93 12.33 -9.11
CA THR A 30 19.06 12.89 -8.09
C THR A 30 17.84 12.01 -7.95
N ILE A 31 17.65 11.44 -6.76
CA ILE A 31 16.43 10.71 -6.42
C ILE A 31 15.37 11.73 -6.03
N SER A 32 14.23 11.71 -6.69
CA SER A 32 13.06 12.48 -6.28
C SER A 32 12.24 11.69 -5.29
N LEU A 33 11.93 12.27 -4.13
CA LEU A 33 11.10 11.70 -3.08
C LEU A 33 9.76 12.42 -3.00
N TYR A 34 8.68 11.68 -2.84
CA TYR A 34 7.31 12.16 -2.75
C TYR A 34 6.68 11.61 -1.47
N LEU A 35 6.46 12.45 -0.49
CA LEU A 35 5.73 12.11 0.73
C LEU A 35 4.25 12.39 0.53
N HIS A 36 3.38 11.47 0.95
CA HIS A 36 1.94 11.67 0.82
C HIS A 36 1.16 11.13 2.02
N GLY A 37 0.00 11.75 2.26
CA GLY A 37 -1.02 11.28 3.18
C GLY A 37 -2.35 11.18 2.45
N VAL A 38 -3.07 10.07 2.59
CA VAL A 38 -4.35 9.78 1.93
C VAL A 38 -5.37 9.35 2.96
N LEU A 39 -6.55 9.96 2.92
CA LEU A 39 -7.73 9.57 3.70
C LEU A 39 -8.81 9.06 2.74
N GLY A 40 -9.54 8.02 3.13
CA GLY A 40 -10.55 7.45 2.24
C GLY A 40 -11.38 6.36 2.87
N VAL A 41 -12.05 5.61 2.01
CA VAL A 41 -12.89 4.46 2.37
C VAL A 41 -12.25 3.17 1.90
N ASP A 42 -12.38 2.13 2.69
CA ASP A 42 -11.94 0.78 2.34
C ASP A 42 -13.09 -0.22 2.50
N GLY A 43 -13.07 -1.24 1.65
CA GLY A 43 -13.92 -2.40 1.73
C GLY A 43 -13.10 -3.67 1.63
N MET A 44 -13.44 -4.68 2.45
CA MET A 44 -12.88 -6.03 2.37
C MET A 44 -14.03 -7.00 2.20
N THR A 45 -13.85 -8.00 1.34
CA THR A 45 -14.84 -9.03 1.11
C THR A 45 -14.21 -10.38 0.82
N THR A 46 -14.83 -11.43 1.29
CA THR A 46 -14.49 -12.82 0.91
C THR A 46 -15.43 -13.37 -0.18
N SER A 47 -16.38 -12.55 -0.66
CA SER A 47 -17.40 -12.98 -1.62
C SER A 47 -16.84 -13.40 -2.98
N PHE A 48 -15.64 -12.96 -3.35
CA PHE A 48 -14.97 -13.39 -4.60
C PHE A 48 -14.47 -14.84 -4.55
N SER A 49 -14.26 -15.40 -3.36
CA SER A 49 -13.76 -16.75 -3.16
C SER A 49 -14.84 -17.74 -2.69
N LEU A 50 -16.01 -17.23 -2.30
CA LEU A 50 -17.10 -18.04 -1.75
C LEU A 50 -18.43 -17.69 -2.42
N PRO A 51 -19.40 -18.66 -2.49
CA PRO A 51 -20.78 -18.37 -2.90
C PRO A 51 -21.39 -17.26 -2.02
N GLU A 52 -22.15 -16.35 -2.64
CA GLU A 52 -22.68 -15.10 -2.07
C GLU A 52 -23.32 -15.19 -0.68
N LYS A 53 -23.83 -16.34 -0.28
CA LYS A 53 -24.52 -16.51 1.03
C LYS A 53 -23.57 -16.68 2.23
N ASN A 54 -22.27 -16.88 2.00
CA ASN A 54 -21.30 -17.19 3.05
C ASN A 54 -20.13 -16.21 3.12
N GLY A 55 -20.19 -15.12 2.36
CA GLY A 55 -19.13 -14.10 2.35
C GLY A 55 -19.19 -13.20 3.57
N ALA A 56 -18.05 -12.88 4.15
CA ALA A 56 -17.88 -11.83 5.14
C ALA A 56 -17.53 -10.52 4.44
N ASN A 57 -18.05 -9.41 4.97
CA ASN A 57 -17.80 -8.07 4.45
C ASN A 57 -17.37 -7.12 5.58
N ARG A 58 -16.48 -6.21 5.29
CA ARG A 58 -16.05 -5.14 6.18
C ARG A 58 -15.91 -3.85 5.39
N GLU A 59 -16.46 -2.77 5.92
CA GLU A 59 -16.35 -1.43 5.38
C GLU A 59 -15.74 -0.50 6.44
N GLY A 60 -14.88 0.41 6.03
CA GLY A 60 -14.16 1.28 6.95
C GLY A 60 -13.72 2.59 6.33
N VAL A 61 -13.13 3.43 7.16
CA VAL A 61 -12.36 4.60 6.74
C VAL A 61 -10.88 4.31 7.00
N PHE A 62 -10.01 4.73 6.09
CA PHE A 62 -8.58 4.52 6.25
C PHE A 62 -7.79 5.81 6.17
N LEU A 63 -6.65 5.81 6.86
CA LEU A 63 -5.58 6.77 6.70
C LEU A 63 -4.34 6.00 6.18
N LYS A 64 -3.72 6.49 5.12
CA LYS A 64 -2.48 5.97 4.57
C LYS A 64 -1.44 7.08 4.52
N VAL A 65 -0.23 6.79 4.97
CA VAL A 65 0.94 7.66 4.84
C VAL A 65 2.01 6.87 4.11
N GLY A 66 2.62 7.48 3.11
CA GLY A 66 3.59 6.78 2.29
C GLY A 66 4.64 7.67 1.66
N VAL A 67 5.61 7.02 1.05
CA VAL A 67 6.70 7.63 0.31
C VAL A 67 6.90 6.91 -1.01
N ASP A 68 7.04 7.68 -2.08
CA ASP A 68 7.43 7.21 -3.40
C ASP A 68 8.82 7.76 -3.73
N GLY A 69 9.72 6.94 -4.22
CA GLY A 69 11.05 7.33 -4.66
C GLY A 69 11.28 6.97 -6.12
N TYR A 70 11.76 7.93 -6.91
CA TYR A 70 12.05 7.73 -8.32
C TYR A 70 13.47 8.15 -8.63
N LYS A 71 14.14 7.38 -9.50
CA LYS A 71 15.37 7.83 -10.14
C LYS A 71 15.02 8.89 -11.18
N ASN A 72 15.71 10.02 -11.14
CA ASN A 72 15.54 11.06 -12.15
C ASN A 72 16.17 10.58 -13.46
N GLU A 73 15.32 10.17 -14.38
CA GLU A 73 15.68 9.94 -15.78
C GLU A 73 14.92 10.96 -16.63
N ASP A 74 15.56 11.48 -17.69
CA ASP A 74 14.98 12.46 -18.62
C ASP A 74 13.84 11.89 -19.49
N LEU A 75 13.45 10.66 -19.23
CA LEU A 75 12.34 9.99 -19.90
C LEU A 75 11.00 10.42 -19.27
N GLY A 76 10.00 10.68 -20.09
CA GLY A 76 8.64 11.05 -19.65
C GLY A 76 7.90 10.01 -18.80
N ALA A 77 8.52 8.86 -18.56
CA ALA A 77 8.04 7.79 -17.69
C ALA A 77 9.16 7.38 -16.73
N LYS A 78 8.83 7.24 -15.44
CA LYS A 78 9.77 6.93 -14.37
C LYS A 78 9.37 5.63 -13.67
N LEU A 79 10.37 4.78 -13.40
CA LEU A 79 10.23 3.63 -12.54
C LEU A 79 10.77 3.97 -11.14
N GLY A 80 10.08 3.54 -10.11
CA GLY A 80 10.43 3.84 -8.73
C GLY A 80 10.02 2.75 -7.75
N ALA A 81 10.22 3.06 -6.48
CA ALA A 81 9.78 2.25 -5.35
C ALA A 81 8.77 3.03 -4.51
N THR A 82 7.84 2.32 -3.90
CA THR A 82 6.82 2.89 -3.00
C THR A 82 6.75 2.10 -1.71
N ALA A 83 6.47 2.80 -0.61
CA ALA A 83 6.21 2.19 0.68
C ALA A 83 5.14 2.98 1.42
N ASP A 84 4.15 2.27 2.01
CA ASP A 84 3.06 2.88 2.74
C ASP A 84 2.81 2.18 4.07
N PHE A 85 2.39 2.96 5.04
CA PHE A 85 1.70 2.50 6.24
C PHE A 85 0.23 2.87 6.14
N SER A 86 -0.66 1.95 6.45
CA SER A 86 -2.11 2.17 6.44
C SER A 86 -2.74 1.76 7.76
N PHE A 87 -3.72 2.56 8.18
CA PHE A 87 -4.56 2.32 9.33
C PHE A 87 -6.02 2.50 8.90
N SER A 88 -6.89 1.54 9.25
CA SER A 88 -8.31 1.60 8.91
C SER A 88 -9.17 1.30 10.13
N LEU A 89 -10.23 2.08 10.29
CA LEU A 89 -11.27 1.92 11.30
C LEU A 89 -12.55 1.38 10.65
N PRO A 90 -13.06 0.22 11.06
CA PRO A 90 -14.31 -0.31 10.54
C PRO A 90 -15.49 0.50 11.07
N PHE A 91 -16.45 0.82 10.23
CA PHE A 91 -17.75 1.33 10.63
C PHE A 91 -18.86 0.30 10.38
N ARG A 92 -18.62 -0.71 9.52
CA ARG A 92 -19.52 -1.82 9.30
C ARG A 92 -18.71 -3.11 9.13
N SER A 93 -19.16 -4.18 9.78
CA SER A 93 -18.60 -5.52 9.63
C SER A 93 -19.71 -6.54 9.68
N GLU A 94 -19.76 -7.42 8.68
CA GLU A 94 -20.68 -8.55 8.59
C GLU A 94 -19.82 -9.81 8.50
N ASP A 95 -19.75 -10.55 9.61
CA ASP A 95 -19.01 -11.80 9.67
C ASP A 95 -19.87 -12.95 9.12
N SER A 96 -19.24 -13.92 8.49
CA SER A 96 -19.89 -15.18 8.14
C SER A 96 -19.62 -16.24 9.22
N ALA A 97 -20.36 -17.35 9.16
CA ALA A 97 -20.29 -18.39 10.18
C ALA A 97 -18.88 -18.95 10.45
N ASN A 98 -17.93 -18.77 9.51
CA ASN A 98 -16.59 -19.32 9.58
C ASN A 98 -15.48 -18.31 9.27
N ILE A 99 -15.80 -17.05 9.02
CA ILE A 99 -14.83 -16.02 8.61
C ILE A 99 -15.14 -14.71 9.31
N GLU A 100 -14.21 -14.27 10.14
CA GLU A 100 -14.22 -12.97 10.79
C GLU A 100 -13.25 -12.06 10.07
N LEU A 101 -13.73 -10.94 9.54
CA LEU A 101 -12.88 -9.87 8.98
C LEU A 101 -12.46 -8.84 10.02
N GLY A 102 -12.90 -9.05 11.27
CA GLY A 102 -12.52 -8.26 12.41
C GLY A 102 -13.32 -6.95 12.55
N LYS A 103 -13.72 -6.68 13.79
CA LYS A 103 -14.33 -5.41 14.24
C LYS A 103 -13.27 -4.43 14.75
N LEU A 104 -12.01 -4.86 14.73
CA LEU A 104 -10.86 -4.11 15.24
C LEU A 104 -10.22 -3.27 14.12
N PRO A 105 -9.45 -2.26 14.48
CA PRO A 105 -8.68 -1.50 13.51
C PRO A 105 -7.76 -2.39 12.69
N TYR A 106 -7.62 -2.06 11.42
CA TYR A 106 -6.69 -2.72 10.53
C TYR A 106 -5.38 -1.93 10.49
N LEU A 107 -4.27 -2.65 10.53
CA LEU A 107 -2.93 -2.11 10.34
C LEU A 107 -2.31 -2.79 9.12
N GLY A 108 -1.71 -2.00 8.24
CA GLY A 108 -1.05 -2.51 7.05
C GLY A 108 0.25 -1.80 6.74
N LEU A 109 1.20 -2.58 6.26
CA LEU A 109 2.43 -2.11 5.62
C LEU A 109 2.41 -2.62 4.19
N SER A 110 2.73 -1.78 3.25
CA SER A 110 2.87 -2.16 1.85
C SER A 110 4.11 -1.56 1.25
N GLY A 111 4.66 -2.25 0.26
CA GLY A 111 5.81 -1.78 -0.48
C GLY A 111 5.95 -2.50 -1.81
N GLY A 112 6.51 -1.81 -2.79
CA GLY A 112 6.61 -2.38 -4.12
C GLY A 112 7.22 -1.44 -5.14
N ILE A 113 6.94 -1.75 -6.39
CA ILE A 113 7.35 -0.95 -7.53
C ILE A 113 6.24 0.00 -7.96
N ILE A 114 6.62 1.17 -8.43
CA ILE A 114 5.71 2.18 -8.94
C ILE A 114 6.22 2.67 -10.29
N PHE A 115 5.32 2.72 -11.24
CA PHE A 115 5.53 3.32 -12.55
C PHE A 115 4.77 4.63 -12.62
N ARG A 116 5.44 5.72 -13.03
CA ARG A 116 4.87 7.06 -13.11
C ARG A 116 5.07 7.64 -14.49
N SER A 117 4.05 8.26 -15.02
CA SER A 117 4.06 8.99 -16.28
C SER A 117 3.43 10.36 -16.09
N ARG A 118 3.92 11.34 -16.84
CA ARG A 118 3.42 12.70 -16.85
C ARG A 118 2.77 13.01 -18.18
N PRO A 119 1.47 12.73 -18.33
CA PRO A 119 0.75 13.04 -19.57
C PRO A 119 0.48 14.54 -19.76
N TRP A 120 0.45 15.32 -18.66
CA TRP A 120 0.21 16.77 -18.67
C TRP A 120 1.12 17.48 -17.67
N ASP A 121 1.40 18.77 -17.87
CA ASP A 121 2.33 19.56 -17.05
C ASP A 121 2.01 19.58 -15.56
N TYR A 122 0.75 19.38 -15.20
CA TYR A 122 0.25 19.47 -13.82
C TYR A 122 -0.39 18.17 -13.30
N ILE A 123 -0.34 17.09 -14.08
CA ILE A 123 -0.92 15.80 -13.67
C ILE A 123 0.08 14.68 -13.94
N ASP A 124 0.40 13.94 -12.89
CA ASP A 124 1.10 12.68 -12.97
C ASP A 124 0.12 11.51 -12.77
N ILE A 125 0.26 10.48 -13.58
CA ILE A 125 -0.46 9.22 -13.41
C ILE A 125 0.55 8.16 -13.03
N SER A 126 0.25 7.39 -12.01
CA SER A 126 1.11 6.30 -11.58
C SER A 126 0.32 5.01 -11.34
N LEU A 127 1.03 3.90 -11.50
CA LEU A 127 0.53 2.56 -11.24
C LEU A 127 1.54 1.84 -10.37
N SER A 128 1.13 1.38 -9.20
CA SER A 128 1.99 0.61 -8.32
C SER A 128 1.50 -0.83 -8.15
N LEU A 129 2.46 -1.75 -8.09
CA LEU A 129 2.27 -3.14 -7.68
C LEU A 129 2.97 -3.32 -6.34
N LYS A 130 2.22 -3.69 -5.30
CA LYS A 130 2.69 -3.73 -3.92
C LYS A 130 2.47 -5.09 -3.29
N GLY A 131 3.45 -5.55 -2.50
CA GLY A 131 3.25 -6.57 -1.50
C GLY A 131 2.70 -5.95 -0.22
N ASN A 132 1.75 -6.61 0.42
CA ASN A 132 1.07 -6.11 1.62
C ASN A 132 1.28 -7.07 2.78
N ILE A 133 1.55 -6.51 3.94
CA ILE A 133 1.56 -7.22 5.23
C ILE A 133 0.51 -6.54 6.10
N SER A 134 -0.44 -7.29 6.62
CA SER A 134 -1.57 -6.69 7.33
C SER A 134 -2.04 -7.50 8.53
N ILE A 135 -2.60 -6.79 9.51
CA ILE A 135 -3.23 -7.33 10.69
C ILE A 135 -4.62 -6.72 10.80
N TYR A 136 -5.67 -7.55 10.78
CA TYR A 136 -7.05 -7.07 10.89
C TYR A 136 -7.88 -7.83 11.94
N ASP A 137 -7.45 -8.99 12.39
CA ASP A 137 -8.12 -9.79 13.42
C ASP A 137 -7.28 -9.96 14.69
N TYR A 138 -6.04 -9.44 14.70
CA TYR A 138 -5.05 -9.53 15.79
C TYR A 138 -4.67 -10.94 16.22
N SER A 139 -5.15 -11.95 15.49
CA SER A 139 -4.80 -13.37 15.70
C SER A 139 -3.83 -13.89 14.64
N SER A 140 -3.61 -13.12 13.58
CA SER A 140 -2.80 -13.53 12.44
C SER A 140 -2.20 -12.35 11.67
N ILE A 141 -1.21 -12.65 10.84
CA ILE A 141 -0.68 -11.77 9.81
C ILE A 141 -1.19 -12.24 8.46
N SER A 142 -1.73 -11.34 7.66
CA SER A 142 -2.06 -11.58 6.27
C SER A 142 -0.99 -11.05 5.34
N LEU A 143 -0.66 -11.83 4.32
CA LEU A 143 0.23 -11.46 3.22
C LEU A 143 -0.61 -11.34 1.95
N GLY A 144 -0.43 -10.27 1.20
CA GLY A 144 -1.21 -10.03 0.00
C GLY A 144 -0.45 -9.29 -1.09
N LEU A 145 -1.12 -9.11 -2.22
CA LEU A 145 -0.68 -8.26 -3.32
C LEU A 145 -1.77 -7.24 -3.62
N SER A 146 -1.36 -6.06 -4.07
CA SER A 146 -2.29 -5.02 -4.53
C SER A 146 -1.77 -4.28 -5.76
N LEU A 147 -2.71 -3.83 -6.57
CA LEU A 147 -2.51 -2.93 -7.68
C LEU A 147 -3.16 -1.58 -7.32
N GLU A 148 -2.42 -0.48 -7.48
CA GLU A 148 -2.90 0.84 -7.09
C GLU A 148 -2.61 1.87 -8.19
N PRO A 149 -3.58 2.17 -9.07
CA PRO A 149 -3.57 3.37 -9.89
C PRO A 149 -3.74 4.63 -9.04
N GLN A 150 -3.00 5.67 -9.39
CA GLN A 150 -2.97 6.94 -8.68
C GLN A 150 -2.89 8.09 -9.67
N ALA A 151 -3.43 9.25 -9.28
CA ALA A 151 -3.26 10.52 -9.98
C ALA A 151 -2.81 11.58 -8.98
N ASP A 152 -1.74 12.29 -9.31
CA ASP A 152 -1.18 13.40 -8.55
C ASP A 152 -1.40 14.67 -9.34
N ILE A 153 -2.18 15.62 -8.79
CA ILE A 153 -2.55 16.89 -9.42
C ILE A 153 -1.81 18.00 -8.70
N TYR A 154 -0.90 18.68 -9.39
CA TYR A 154 -0.06 19.73 -8.82
C TYR A 154 -0.78 21.08 -8.83
N PHE A 155 -0.85 21.71 -7.65
CA PHE A 155 -1.30 23.09 -7.50
C PHE A 155 -0.12 24.07 -7.42
N PHE A 156 0.99 23.59 -6.84
CA PHE A 156 2.26 24.30 -6.73
C PHE A 156 3.38 23.34 -7.16
N ASP A 157 4.57 23.85 -7.35
CA ASP A 157 5.70 23.05 -7.86
C ASP A 157 6.01 21.82 -6.98
N ASP A 158 5.74 21.89 -5.67
CA ASP A 158 6.05 20.84 -4.71
C ASP A 158 4.83 20.21 -4.04
N ILE A 159 3.64 20.80 -4.16
CA ILE A 159 2.43 20.35 -3.46
C ILE A 159 1.42 19.81 -4.45
N TYR A 160 0.94 18.61 -4.19
CA TYR A 160 -0.03 17.94 -5.05
C TYR A 160 -1.20 17.33 -4.26
N LEU A 161 -2.35 17.25 -4.92
CA LEU A 161 -3.48 16.41 -4.51
C LEU A 161 -3.24 15.00 -5.06
N LYS A 162 -3.37 14.01 -4.21
CA LYS A 162 -3.29 12.59 -4.61
C LYS A 162 -4.68 11.98 -4.59
N VAL A 163 -5.07 11.33 -5.68
CA VAL A 163 -6.24 10.46 -5.77
C VAL A 163 -5.75 9.04 -5.98
N SER A 164 -6.16 8.11 -5.15
CA SER A 164 -5.73 6.72 -5.26
C SER A 164 -6.91 5.75 -5.21
N LEU A 165 -6.81 4.72 -6.02
CA LEU A 165 -7.69 3.58 -6.05
C LEU A 165 -6.82 2.34 -5.88
N SER A 166 -7.17 1.43 -4.97
CA SER A 166 -6.40 0.20 -4.83
C SER A 166 -7.33 -1.01 -4.85
N TYR A 167 -6.89 -2.04 -5.51
CA TYR A 167 -7.47 -3.37 -5.41
C TYR A 167 -6.38 -4.36 -5.04
N GLY A 168 -6.64 -5.17 -4.03
CA GLY A 168 -5.70 -6.18 -3.55
C GLY A 168 -6.41 -7.45 -3.08
N SER A 169 -5.64 -8.52 -2.97
CA SER A 169 -6.12 -9.78 -2.40
C SER A 169 -5.04 -10.34 -1.49
N ASP A 170 -5.48 -10.85 -0.35
CA ASP A 170 -4.60 -11.64 0.50
C ASP A 170 -4.29 -12.98 -0.20
N ILE A 171 -3.06 -13.45 -0.04
CA ILE A 171 -2.57 -14.70 -0.63
C ILE A 171 -2.41 -15.75 0.46
N ALA A 172 -2.03 -15.32 1.66
CA ALA A 172 -1.80 -16.20 2.79
C ALA A 172 -2.13 -15.50 4.10
N LYS A 173 -2.60 -16.28 5.07
CA LYS A 173 -2.84 -15.87 6.44
C LYS A 173 -2.02 -16.75 7.39
N ILE A 174 -1.19 -16.15 8.22
CA ILE A 174 -0.27 -16.82 9.14
C ILE A 174 -0.77 -16.57 10.57
N PRO A 175 -1.38 -17.56 11.24
CA PRO A 175 -1.85 -17.43 12.62
C PRO A 175 -0.68 -17.20 13.59
N PHE A 176 -0.91 -16.45 14.66
CA PHE A 176 0.07 -16.26 15.74
C PHE A 176 0.21 -17.48 16.64
N ASP A 177 -0.83 -18.33 16.70
CA ASP A 177 -0.78 -19.62 17.40
C ASP A 177 0.07 -20.59 16.59
N GLY A 178 1.22 -21.00 17.12
CA GLY A 178 2.21 -21.83 16.42
C GLY A 178 1.73 -23.23 16.01
N ASP A 179 0.52 -23.62 16.40
CA ASP A 179 -0.07 -24.95 16.10
C ASP A 179 -0.97 -24.94 14.85
N ARG A 180 -1.11 -23.81 14.18
CA ARG A 180 -2.00 -23.70 13.02
C ARG A 180 -1.20 -23.56 11.72
N TYR A 181 -1.68 -24.26 10.69
CA TYR A 181 -1.12 -24.20 9.35
C TYR A 181 -1.45 -22.84 8.70
N ILE A 182 -0.57 -22.42 7.78
CA ILE A 182 -0.83 -21.26 6.92
C ILE A 182 -2.13 -21.48 6.15
N VAL A 183 -3.03 -20.50 6.19
CA VAL A 183 -4.32 -20.57 5.51
C VAL A 183 -4.15 -19.94 4.12
N TRP A 184 -4.54 -20.68 3.08
CA TRP A 184 -4.47 -20.27 1.68
C TRP A 184 -5.86 -20.10 1.04
N ASN A 185 -6.93 -20.44 1.77
CA ASN A 185 -8.29 -20.46 1.27
C ASN A 185 -9.14 -19.37 1.95
N ASN A 186 -10.16 -18.91 1.24
CA ASN A 186 -11.15 -17.94 1.75
C ASN A 186 -10.54 -16.63 2.24
N LEU A 187 -9.52 -16.18 1.54
CA LEU A 187 -8.81 -14.94 1.87
C LEU A 187 -9.56 -13.73 1.32
N PRO A 188 -9.58 -12.62 2.05
CA PRO A 188 -10.30 -11.44 1.62
C PRO A 188 -9.60 -10.73 0.47
N SER A 189 -10.42 -10.13 -0.39
CA SER A 189 -10.01 -9.09 -1.30
C SER A 189 -10.33 -7.73 -0.68
N ARG A 190 -9.51 -6.74 -0.98
CA ARG A 190 -9.67 -5.37 -0.50
C ARG A 190 -9.75 -4.40 -1.66
N PHE A 191 -10.62 -3.43 -1.48
CA PHE A 191 -10.76 -2.28 -2.34
C PHE A 191 -10.62 -1.01 -1.50
N THR A 192 -9.83 -0.02 -1.97
CA THR A 192 -9.72 1.28 -1.32
C THR A 192 -9.87 2.39 -2.32
N PHE A 193 -10.52 3.48 -1.90
CA PHE A 193 -10.57 4.74 -2.62
C PHE A 193 -10.22 5.86 -1.66
N GLY A 194 -9.28 6.71 -2.02
CA GLY A 194 -8.83 7.79 -1.16
C GLY A 194 -8.38 9.03 -1.90
N ILE A 195 -8.45 10.14 -1.17
CA ILE A 195 -7.98 11.45 -1.60
C ILE A 195 -7.04 11.96 -0.51
N GLY A 196 -5.98 12.62 -0.93
CA GLY A 196 -4.98 13.12 -0.01
C GLY A 196 -4.13 14.21 -0.60
N CYS A 197 -3.07 14.55 0.09
CA CYS A 197 -2.09 15.52 -0.38
C CYS A 197 -0.68 14.97 -0.19
N GLY A 198 0.26 15.54 -0.93
CA GLY A 198 1.66 15.19 -0.81
C GLY A 198 2.57 16.36 -1.12
N TYR A 199 3.84 16.10 -0.83
CA TYR A 199 4.94 17.03 -1.05
C TYR A 199 6.08 16.34 -1.81
N ALA A 200 6.58 16.98 -2.85
CA ALA A 200 7.69 16.49 -3.67
C ALA A 200 9.02 17.13 -3.19
N PHE A 201 9.94 16.29 -2.69
CA PHE A 201 11.28 16.72 -2.33
C PHE A 201 12.21 16.63 -3.55
N GLY A 202 12.98 17.68 -3.80
CA GLY A 202 13.93 17.74 -4.91
C GLY A 202 13.47 18.62 -6.07
N GLY A 203 12.33 19.26 -5.90
CA GLY A 203 11.78 20.24 -6.85
C GLY A 203 11.29 19.59 -8.13
N TYR A 204 10.19 20.10 -8.59
CA TYR A 204 9.66 19.82 -9.90
C TYR A 204 10.52 20.60 -10.91
N SER A 205 11.53 20.00 -11.53
CA SER A 205 12.17 20.64 -12.69
C SER A 205 11.17 20.65 -13.84
N ARG A 206 10.61 21.82 -14.11
CA ARG A 206 9.87 22.09 -15.35
C ARG A 206 10.76 21.99 -16.54
#